data_3cb66dc7890e15a4b6599195314de045
#
_entry.id   3cb66dc7890e15a4b6599195314de045
#
_cell.length_a   1.000
_cell.length_b   1.000
_cell.length_c   1.000
_cell.angle_alpha   90.00
_cell.angle_beta   90.00
_cell.angle_gamma   90.00
#
_symmetry.space_group_name_H-M   'P 1'
#
loop_
_entity.id
_entity.type
_entity.pdbx_description
1 polymer ?
#
loop_
_entity_poly.entity_id
_entity_poly.type
_entity_poly.pdbx_seq_one_letter_code
_entity_poly.pdbx_strand_id
1 'polypeptide(L)'
;MRVVIESLGAEETAREVEALSALLEDAVEHGASVGFLPPMAADEARVYWQTVVAALREGTRVLLVARDTASAVVGTAQLDLATRPNSRHRAEVMKVMVHTKARRQGIGRTLMRALEEHGRRRGRTTLVLDTRRGDHAERLYTDVGWTLAGVIPMYARSADGRLDPSAFYYKLLEGGTP
;
A
#
# COMPACT_ATOMS: atom_id res chain seq x y z
N MET A 1 17.35 10.02 -3.67
CA MET A 1 17.11 10.50 -2.27
C MET A 1 17.29 9.32 -1.32
N ARG A 2 18.00 9.50 -0.23
CA ARG A 2 18.10 8.47 0.82
C ARG A 2 16.81 8.54 1.66
N VAL A 3 16.17 7.40 1.87
CA VAL A 3 14.99 7.28 2.74
C VAL A 3 15.22 6.23 3.81
N VAL A 4 14.55 6.39 4.95
CA VAL A 4 14.46 5.38 6.01
C VAL A 4 13.05 4.79 5.95
N ILE A 5 12.95 3.45 6.00
CA ILE A 5 11.66 2.77 6.12
C ILE A 5 11.43 2.40 7.58
N GLU A 6 10.27 2.80 8.09
CA GLU A 6 9.85 2.56 9.47
C GLU A 6 8.51 1.86 9.50
N SER A 7 8.30 0.98 10.48
CA SER A 7 6.98 0.41 10.77
C SER A 7 6.35 1.22 11.89
N LEU A 8 5.19 1.81 11.63
CA LEU A 8 4.46 2.58 12.64
C LEU A 8 3.46 1.71 13.40
N GLY A 9 3.46 1.84 14.71
CA GLY A 9 2.38 1.36 15.58
C GLY A 9 1.16 2.28 15.57
N ALA A 10 0.10 1.89 16.28
CA ALA A 10 -1.17 2.64 16.30
C ALA A 10 -1.00 4.07 16.83
N GLU A 11 -0.27 4.23 17.94
CA GLU A 11 -0.10 5.55 18.58
C GLU A 11 0.79 6.48 17.76
N GLU A 12 1.80 5.93 17.09
CA GLU A 12 2.66 6.68 16.17
C GLU A 12 1.85 7.11 14.94
N THR A 13 1.06 6.18 14.37
CA THR A 13 0.18 6.48 13.24
C THR A 13 -0.84 7.56 13.60
N ALA A 14 -1.42 7.52 14.81
CA ALA A 14 -2.37 8.53 15.27
C ALA A 14 -1.75 9.94 15.33
N ARG A 15 -0.47 10.05 15.66
CA ARG A 15 0.26 11.34 15.64
C ARG A 15 0.59 11.84 14.25
N GLU A 16 0.66 10.92 13.28
CA GLU A 16 1.07 11.22 11.90
C GLU A 16 -0.13 11.37 10.93
N VAL A 17 -1.37 11.33 11.43
CA VAL A 17 -2.59 11.33 10.60
C VAL A 17 -2.60 12.49 9.60
N GLU A 18 -2.15 13.68 9.99
CA GLU A 18 -2.12 14.85 9.11
C GLU A 18 -1.14 14.66 7.94
N ALA A 19 0.09 14.20 8.23
CA ALA A 19 1.10 13.97 7.19
C ALA A 19 0.70 12.80 6.25
N LEU A 20 0.10 11.77 6.82
CA LEU A 20 -0.42 10.63 6.07
C LEU A 20 -1.63 11.02 5.20
N SER A 21 -2.50 11.90 5.69
CA SER A 21 -3.64 12.43 4.93
C SER A 21 -3.16 13.26 3.76
N ALA A 22 -2.22 14.17 3.96
CA ALA A 22 -1.64 14.95 2.87
C ALA A 22 -0.98 14.07 1.78
N LEU A 23 -0.32 12.97 2.18
CA LEU A 23 0.25 12.02 1.23
C LEU A 23 -0.84 11.27 0.43
N LEU A 24 -1.94 10.88 1.07
CA LEU A 24 -3.06 10.22 0.40
C LEU A 24 -3.75 11.17 -0.58
N GLU A 25 -3.99 12.41 -0.18
CA GLU A 25 -4.55 13.47 -1.03
C GLU A 25 -3.66 13.73 -2.25
N ASP A 26 -2.34 13.92 -2.06
CA ASP A 26 -1.37 14.05 -3.17
C ASP A 26 -1.46 12.86 -4.12
N ALA A 27 -1.55 11.64 -3.61
CA ALA A 27 -1.63 10.45 -4.46
C ALA A 27 -2.91 10.41 -5.28
N VAL A 28 -4.07 10.72 -4.68
CA VAL A 28 -5.40 10.69 -5.31
C VAL A 28 -5.52 11.80 -6.36
N GLU A 29 -5.12 13.02 -6.05
CA GLU A 29 -5.15 14.15 -6.98
C GLU A 29 -4.27 13.93 -8.21
N HIS A 30 -3.20 13.14 -8.05
CA HIS A 30 -2.32 12.77 -9.16
C HIS A 30 -2.67 11.39 -9.77
N GLY A 31 -3.91 10.95 -9.61
CA GLY A 31 -4.51 9.84 -10.34
C GLY A 31 -4.13 8.44 -9.87
N ALA A 32 -3.60 8.28 -8.64
CA ALA A 32 -3.34 6.96 -8.09
C ALA A 32 -4.64 6.19 -7.86
N SER A 33 -4.69 4.93 -8.30
CA SER A 33 -5.82 4.02 -8.04
C SER A 33 -5.65 3.36 -6.67
N VAL A 34 -6.04 4.10 -5.62
CA VAL A 34 -5.86 3.67 -4.22
C VAL A 34 -7.19 3.60 -3.46
N GLY A 35 -8.32 3.45 -4.18
CA GLY A 35 -9.64 3.28 -3.61
C GLY A 35 -10.37 4.58 -3.28
N PHE A 36 -9.85 5.73 -3.76
CA PHE A 36 -10.44 7.05 -3.61
C PHE A 36 -10.51 7.76 -4.96
N LEU A 37 -11.39 8.75 -5.07
CA LEU A 37 -11.54 9.57 -6.27
C LEU A 37 -11.34 11.05 -5.93
N PRO A 38 -10.72 11.84 -6.83
CA PRO A 38 -10.65 13.28 -6.67
C PRO A 38 -12.00 13.94 -7.06
N PRO A 39 -12.35 15.10 -6.46
CA PRO A 39 -11.71 15.69 -5.30
C PRO A 39 -12.07 14.91 -4.02
N MET A 40 -11.10 14.67 -3.15
CA MET A 40 -11.38 14.06 -1.84
C MET A 40 -12.12 15.05 -0.94
N ALA A 41 -13.09 14.55 -0.16
CA ALA A 41 -13.69 15.36 0.89
C ALA A 41 -12.66 15.70 1.99
N ALA A 42 -12.81 16.88 2.63
CA ALA A 42 -11.81 17.45 3.53
C ALA A 42 -11.39 16.54 4.73
N ASP A 43 -12.26 15.62 5.11
CA ASP A 43 -12.02 14.69 6.23
C ASP A 43 -11.87 13.22 5.81
N GLU A 44 -12.10 12.90 4.53
CA GLU A 44 -12.11 11.53 4.02
C GLU A 44 -10.76 10.82 4.24
N ALA A 45 -9.66 11.49 3.96
CA ALA A 45 -8.32 10.96 4.20
C ALA A 45 -8.09 10.71 5.70
N ARG A 46 -8.49 11.64 6.56
CA ARG A 46 -8.37 11.51 8.01
C ARG A 46 -9.18 10.33 8.56
N VAL A 47 -10.43 10.20 8.12
CA VAL A 47 -11.31 9.08 8.49
C VAL A 47 -10.68 7.74 8.08
N TYR A 48 -10.14 7.67 6.86
CA TYR A 48 -9.42 6.47 6.43
C TYR A 48 -8.26 6.11 7.38
N TRP A 49 -7.40 7.09 7.73
CA TRP A 49 -6.26 6.81 8.60
C TRP A 49 -6.67 6.43 10.03
N GLN A 50 -7.80 6.92 10.51
CA GLN A 50 -8.38 6.45 11.78
C GLN A 50 -8.76 4.97 11.73
N THR A 51 -9.28 4.47 10.59
CA THR A 51 -9.52 3.03 10.42
C THR A 51 -8.22 2.22 10.42
N VAL A 52 -7.15 2.77 9.85
CA VAL A 52 -5.82 2.14 9.89
C VAL A 52 -5.30 2.07 11.33
N VAL A 53 -5.44 3.13 12.11
CA VAL A 53 -5.08 3.14 13.55
C VAL A 53 -5.82 2.03 14.32
N ALA A 54 -7.13 1.88 14.08
CA ALA A 54 -7.92 0.81 14.71
C ALA A 54 -7.41 -0.59 14.31
N ALA A 55 -7.18 -0.82 13.01
CA ALA A 55 -6.67 -2.09 12.51
C ALA A 55 -5.25 -2.43 13.03
N LEU A 56 -4.41 -1.41 13.24
CA LEU A 56 -3.10 -1.58 13.88
C LEU A 56 -3.24 -2.02 15.35
N ARG A 57 -4.19 -1.46 16.12
CA ARG A 57 -4.49 -1.88 17.49
C ARG A 57 -4.99 -3.31 17.57
N GLU A 58 -5.80 -3.74 16.59
CA GLU A 58 -6.28 -5.10 16.47
C GLU A 58 -5.20 -6.08 15.98
N GLY A 59 -4.04 -5.60 15.53
CA GLY A 59 -2.97 -6.42 14.97
C GLY A 59 -3.29 -7.02 13.59
N THR A 60 -4.30 -6.50 12.90
CA THR A 60 -4.72 -6.96 11.56
C THR A 60 -4.04 -6.18 10.43
N ARG A 61 -3.29 -5.13 10.75
CA ARG A 61 -2.60 -4.26 9.78
C ARG A 61 -1.12 -4.11 10.10
N VAL A 62 -0.31 -3.95 9.05
CA VAL A 62 1.05 -3.42 9.10
C VAL A 62 1.07 -2.13 8.30
N LEU A 63 1.64 -1.08 8.85
CA LEU A 63 1.90 0.17 8.14
C LEU A 63 3.40 0.44 8.10
N LEU A 64 3.93 0.62 6.90
CA LEU A 64 5.28 1.12 6.67
C LEU A 64 5.21 2.53 6.10
N VAL A 65 6.12 3.38 6.55
CA VAL A 65 6.34 4.71 6.00
C VAL A 65 7.78 4.85 5.50
N ALA A 66 7.95 5.62 4.45
CA ALA A 66 9.26 6.08 3.98
C ALA A 66 9.44 7.54 4.43
N ARG A 67 10.49 7.81 5.20
CA ARG A 67 10.87 9.17 5.59
C ARG A 67 12.10 9.64 4.83
N ASP A 68 12.09 10.88 4.42
CA ASP A 68 13.24 11.53 3.80
C ASP A 68 14.26 12.01 4.86
N THR A 69 15.31 12.69 4.41
CA THR A 69 16.36 13.23 5.29
C THR A 69 15.90 14.35 6.23
N ALA A 70 14.74 14.95 5.96
CA ALA A 70 14.09 15.93 6.83
C ALA A 70 13.03 15.28 7.76
N SER A 71 12.98 13.94 7.82
CA SER A 71 11.99 13.14 8.56
C SER A 71 10.54 13.29 8.06
N ALA A 72 10.31 13.89 6.90
CA ALA A 72 8.99 13.99 6.31
C ALA A 72 8.53 12.63 5.76
N VAL A 73 7.24 12.30 5.91
CA VAL A 73 6.62 11.11 5.31
C VAL A 73 6.47 11.35 3.80
N VAL A 74 7.20 10.59 2.99
CA VAL A 74 7.21 10.70 1.54
C VAL A 74 6.69 9.45 0.82
N GLY A 75 6.31 8.43 1.56
CA GLY A 75 5.68 7.22 1.01
C GLY A 75 5.12 6.31 2.08
N THR A 76 4.18 5.45 1.69
CA THR A 76 3.59 4.41 2.53
C THR A 76 3.41 3.11 1.79
N ALA A 77 3.28 2.03 2.53
CA ALA A 77 2.75 0.76 2.07
C ALA A 77 2.15 -0.02 3.25
N GLN A 78 1.10 -0.80 3.01
CA GLN A 78 0.37 -1.52 4.06
C GLN A 78 0.24 -3.01 3.73
N LEU A 79 0.17 -3.85 4.78
CA LEU A 79 -0.33 -5.22 4.69
C LEU A 79 -1.63 -5.32 5.46
N ASP A 80 -2.67 -5.79 4.80
CA ASP A 80 -3.90 -6.27 5.43
C ASP A 80 -3.76 -7.77 5.68
N LEU A 81 -3.73 -8.17 6.95
CA LEU A 81 -3.45 -9.54 7.36
C LEU A 81 -4.76 -10.33 7.37
N ALA A 82 -4.89 -11.34 6.50
CA ALA A 82 -6.07 -12.20 6.52
C ALA A 82 -6.20 -12.89 7.88
N THR A 83 -7.41 -12.84 8.46
CA THR A 83 -7.70 -13.32 9.82
C THR A 83 -8.45 -14.64 9.87
N ARG A 84 -9.13 -15.03 8.77
CA ARG A 84 -9.90 -16.29 8.72
C ARG A 84 -8.95 -17.50 8.78
N PRO A 85 -9.32 -18.58 9.50
CA PRO A 85 -8.43 -19.73 9.72
C PRO A 85 -7.79 -20.31 8.46
N ASN A 86 -8.55 -20.41 7.36
CA ASN A 86 -8.10 -20.97 6.08
C ASN A 86 -7.26 -19.99 5.22
N SER A 87 -7.05 -18.77 5.67
CA SER A 87 -6.34 -17.74 4.90
C SER A 87 -5.26 -16.99 5.70
N ARG A 88 -4.97 -17.44 6.93
CA ARG A 88 -3.98 -16.78 7.79
C ARG A 88 -2.56 -16.72 7.22
N HIS A 89 -2.26 -17.58 6.26
CA HIS A 89 -0.99 -17.56 5.53
C HIS A 89 -0.91 -16.42 4.50
N ARG A 90 -2.00 -15.68 4.25
CA ARG A 90 -2.10 -14.64 3.23
C ARG A 90 -2.17 -13.23 3.84
N ALA A 91 -1.66 -12.25 3.09
CA ALA A 91 -1.91 -10.84 3.33
C ALA A 91 -2.10 -10.10 2.00
N GLU A 92 -2.80 -8.98 2.04
CA GLU A 92 -3.00 -8.09 0.90
C GLU A 92 -2.12 -6.85 1.05
N VAL A 93 -1.36 -6.53 0.01
CA VAL A 93 -0.59 -5.28 -0.08
C VAL A 93 -1.52 -4.20 -0.60
N MET A 94 -1.59 -3.10 0.11
CA MET A 94 -2.45 -1.97 -0.24
C MET A 94 -1.78 -0.62 0.07
N LYS A 95 -2.32 0.44 -0.53
CA LYS A 95 -1.86 1.83 -0.30
C LYS A 95 -0.34 1.99 -0.46
N VAL A 96 0.22 1.39 -1.53
CA VAL A 96 1.61 1.66 -1.94
C VAL A 96 1.62 3.02 -2.63
N MET A 97 2.04 4.03 -1.90
CA MET A 97 2.03 5.42 -2.35
C MET A 97 3.40 6.06 -2.16
N VAL A 98 3.79 6.90 -3.10
CA VAL A 98 4.97 7.77 -3.00
C VAL A 98 4.56 9.17 -3.43
N HIS A 99 4.83 10.15 -2.57
CA HIS A 99 4.57 11.56 -2.84
C HIS A 99 5.14 11.95 -4.21
N THR A 100 4.40 12.71 -4.99
CA THR A 100 4.74 13.06 -6.38
C THR A 100 6.16 13.61 -6.52
N LYS A 101 6.59 14.49 -5.62
CA LYS A 101 7.94 15.08 -5.58
C LYS A 101 9.07 14.07 -5.27
N ALA A 102 8.73 12.88 -4.73
CA ALA A 102 9.69 11.85 -4.35
C ALA A 102 9.65 10.60 -5.26
N ARG A 103 8.79 10.60 -6.29
CA ARG A 103 8.67 9.49 -7.24
C ARG A 103 9.96 9.26 -8.03
N ARG A 104 10.09 8.05 -8.64
CA ARG A 104 11.19 7.63 -9.52
C ARG A 104 12.57 7.59 -8.85
N GLN A 105 12.60 7.51 -7.53
CA GLN A 105 13.83 7.42 -6.71
C GLN A 105 13.97 6.05 -6.01
N GLY A 106 13.23 5.04 -6.45
CA GLY A 106 13.30 3.68 -5.92
C GLY A 106 12.54 3.44 -4.62
N ILE A 107 11.85 4.46 -4.06
CA ILE A 107 11.16 4.38 -2.76
C ILE A 107 10.09 3.28 -2.77
N GLY A 108 9.27 3.18 -3.81
CA GLY A 108 8.26 2.12 -3.93
C GLY A 108 8.86 0.73 -3.88
N ARG A 109 10.00 0.52 -4.56
CA ARG A 109 10.75 -0.75 -4.52
C ARG A 109 11.24 -1.08 -3.10
N THR A 110 11.75 -0.09 -2.40
CA THR A 110 12.22 -0.26 -1.01
C THR A 110 11.07 -0.60 -0.07
N LEU A 111 9.92 0.09 -0.20
CA LEU A 111 8.71 -0.20 0.55
C LEU A 111 8.20 -1.63 0.30
N MET A 112 8.13 -2.07 -0.97
CA MET A 112 7.68 -3.41 -1.32
C MET A 112 8.57 -4.49 -0.70
N ARG A 113 9.89 -4.36 -0.79
CA ARG A 113 10.84 -5.31 -0.17
C ARG A 113 10.68 -5.36 1.35
N ALA A 114 10.52 -4.21 1.99
CA ALA A 114 10.29 -4.14 3.43
C ALA A 114 8.95 -4.80 3.82
N LEU A 115 7.88 -4.61 3.04
CA LEU A 115 6.60 -5.29 3.27
C LEU A 115 6.72 -6.81 3.16
N GLU A 116 7.44 -7.31 2.16
CA GLU A 116 7.68 -8.74 1.99
C GLU A 116 8.37 -9.33 3.21
N GLU A 117 9.38 -8.65 3.75
CA GLU A 117 10.06 -9.06 4.97
C GLU A 117 9.14 -9.02 6.20
N HIS A 118 8.31 -7.98 6.34
CA HIS A 118 7.30 -7.91 7.39
C HIS A 118 6.24 -9.02 7.27
N GLY A 119 5.87 -9.39 6.04
CA GLY A 119 4.98 -10.53 5.77
C GLY A 119 5.59 -11.84 6.25
N ARG A 120 6.87 -12.13 5.89
CA ARG A 120 7.59 -13.34 6.34
C ARG A 120 7.65 -13.43 7.85
N ARG A 121 8.05 -12.36 8.53
CA ARG A 121 8.13 -12.32 10.01
C ARG A 121 6.80 -12.59 10.70
N ARG A 122 5.67 -12.39 10.00
CA ARG A 122 4.32 -12.67 10.47
C ARG A 122 3.75 -14.00 9.98
N GLY A 123 4.60 -14.87 9.41
CA GLY A 123 4.20 -16.17 8.90
C GLY A 123 3.29 -16.11 7.66
N ARG A 124 3.35 -15.01 6.90
CA ARG A 124 2.63 -14.91 5.63
C ARG A 124 3.48 -15.50 4.53
N THR A 125 2.92 -16.45 3.80
CA THR A 125 3.59 -17.13 2.68
C THR A 125 3.08 -16.67 1.32
N THR A 126 1.91 -16.01 1.31
CA THR A 126 1.27 -15.52 0.07
C THR A 126 0.87 -14.07 0.24
N LEU A 127 1.41 -13.21 -0.59
CA LEU A 127 0.97 -11.82 -0.72
C LEU A 127 0.17 -11.64 -2.01
N VAL A 128 -0.87 -10.83 -1.96
CA VAL A 128 -1.70 -10.45 -3.11
C VAL A 128 -1.82 -8.94 -3.19
N LEU A 129 -2.06 -8.40 -4.36
CA LEU A 129 -2.43 -7.00 -4.58
C LEU A 129 -3.22 -6.88 -5.88
N ASP A 130 -3.91 -5.76 -6.03
CA ASP A 130 -4.41 -5.33 -7.32
C ASP A 130 -3.97 -3.88 -7.63
N THR A 131 -3.98 -3.55 -8.90
CA THR A 131 -3.69 -2.20 -9.40
C THR A 131 -4.40 -1.98 -10.73
N ARG A 132 -4.71 -0.71 -11.04
CA ARG A 132 -5.30 -0.37 -12.35
C ARG A 132 -4.41 -0.85 -13.48
N ARG A 133 -4.99 -1.55 -14.45
CA ARG A 133 -4.28 -2.06 -15.62
C ARG A 133 -3.69 -0.92 -16.44
N GLY A 134 -2.42 -1.03 -16.82
CA GLY A 134 -1.69 -0.02 -17.59
C GLY A 134 -0.98 1.04 -16.74
N ASP A 135 -1.15 1.05 -15.42
CA ASP A 135 -0.45 1.97 -14.54
C ASP A 135 1.04 1.64 -14.41
N HIS A 136 1.84 2.67 -14.13
CA HIS A 136 3.27 2.52 -13.84
C HIS A 136 3.58 1.57 -12.67
N ALA A 137 2.61 1.38 -11.77
CA ALA A 137 2.72 0.47 -10.64
C ALA A 137 2.89 -1.00 -11.08
N GLU A 138 2.29 -1.42 -12.21
CA GLU A 138 2.47 -2.77 -12.74
C GLU A 138 3.95 -3.09 -13.00
N ARG A 139 4.69 -2.11 -13.58
CA ARG A 139 6.12 -2.26 -13.83
C ARG A 139 6.91 -2.43 -12.52
N LEU A 140 6.55 -1.67 -11.48
CA LEU A 140 7.17 -1.83 -10.16
C LEU A 140 7.01 -3.26 -9.65
N TYR A 141 5.79 -3.80 -9.68
CA TYR A 141 5.48 -5.14 -9.15
C TYR A 141 6.21 -6.22 -9.96
N THR A 142 6.19 -6.15 -11.28
CA THR A 142 6.95 -7.06 -12.15
C THR A 142 8.45 -7.00 -11.85
N ASP A 143 9.03 -5.79 -11.73
CA ASP A 143 10.45 -5.58 -11.46
C ASP A 143 10.90 -6.13 -10.08
N VAL A 144 9.98 -6.24 -9.12
CA VAL A 144 10.28 -6.82 -7.79
C VAL A 144 9.82 -8.29 -7.67
N GLY A 145 9.50 -8.93 -8.80
CA GLY A 145 9.28 -10.38 -8.89
C GLY A 145 7.87 -10.83 -8.50
N TRP A 146 6.86 -9.98 -8.68
CA TRP A 146 5.45 -10.36 -8.54
C TRP A 146 4.91 -10.96 -9.83
N THR A 147 4.01 -11.93 -9.72
CA THR A 147 3.39 -12.65 -10.85
C THR A 147 1.98 -12.16 -11.08
N LEU A 148 1.64 -11.83 -12.32
CA LEU A 148 0.27 -11.52 -12.73
C LEU A 148 -0.60 -12.76 -12.64
N ALA A 149 -1.65 -12.71 -11.83
CA ALA A 149 -2.65 -13.76 -11.71
C ALA A 149 -3.74 -13.64 -12.80
N GLY A 150 -4.11 -12.41 -13.15
CA GLY A 150 -5.13 -12.13 -14.14
C GLY A 150 -5.61 -10.68 -14.10
N VAL A 151 -6.57 -10.36 -14.97
CA VAL A 151 -7.17 -9.04 -15.10
C VAL A 151 -8.68 -9.16 -15.01
N ILE A 152 -9.30 -8.32 -14.17
CA ILE A 152 -10.76 -8.21 -14.11
C ILE A 152 -11.17 -6.92 -14.82
N PRO A 153 -11.98 -7.00 -15.88
CA PRO A 153 -12.47 -5.82 -16.60
C PRO A 153 -13.47 -5.03 -15.74
N MET A 154 -13.59 -3.72 -15.98
CA MET A 154 -14.57 -2.84 -15.33
C MET A 154 -14.56 -2.91 -13.81
N TYR A 155 -13.36 -3.05 -13.22
CA TYR A 155 -13.21 -3.34 -11.80
C TYR A 155 -13.30 -2.10 -10.91
N ALA A 156 -12.69 -1.00 -11.29
CA ALA A 156 -12.66 0.23 -10.50
C ALA A 156 -13.00 1.45 -11.34
N ARG A 157 -13.67 2.42 -10.71
CA ARG A 157 -13.98 3.70 -11.36
C ARG A 157 -12.77 4.62 -11.27
N SER A 158 -12.46 5.29 -12.38
CA SER A 158 -11.45 6.34 -12.46
C SER A 158 -12.07 7.74 -12.33
N ALA A 159 -11.23 8.76 -12.14
CA ALA A 159 -11.65 10.14 -11.96
C ALA A 159 -12.51 10.70 -13.13
N ASP A 160 -12.29 10.21 -14.33
CA ASP A 160 -13.06 10.56 -15.53
C ASP A 160 -14.38 9.79 -15.67
N GLY A 161 -14.74 8.97 -14.67
CA GLY A 161 -15.97 8.20 -14.62
C GLY A 161 -15.92 6.83 -15.32
N ARG A 162 -14.86 6.51 -16.06
CA ARG A 162 -14.70 5.21 -16.72
C ARG A 162 -14.50 4.10 -15.69
N LEU A 163 -14.94 2.89 -16.05
CA LEU A 163 -14.64 1.68 -15.31
C LEU A 163 -13.40 1.03 -15.92
N ASP A 164 -12.27 1.17 -15.22
CA ASP A 164 -11.00 0.60 -15.66
C ASP A 164 -10.81 -0.84 -15.16
N PRO A 165 -10.09 -1.68 -15.92
CA PRO A 165 -9.73 -3.01 -15.47
C PRO A 165 -8.67 -2.95 -14.36
N SER A 166 -8.69 -3.93 -13.44
CA SER A 166 -7.62 -4.13 -12.46
C SER A 166 -6.83 -5.40 -12.74
N ALA A 167 -5.51 -5.28 -12.64
CA ALA A 167 -4.57 -6.38 -12.74
C ALA A 167 -4.23 -6.89 -11.33
N PHE A 168 -4.45 -8.18 -11.11
CA PHE A 168 -4.21 -8.86 -9.83
C PHE A 168 -2.86 -9.55 -9.87
N TYR A 169 -2.05 -9.30 -8.86
CA TYR A 169 -0.73 -9.88 -8.71
C TYR A 169 -0.62 -10.68 -7.42
N TYR A 170 0.25 -11.67 -7.43
CA TYR A 170 0.62 -12.40 -6.22
C TYR A 170 2.13 -12.59 -6.13
N LYS A 171 2.60 -12.84 -4.92
CA LYS A 171 3.97 -13.27 -4.64
C LYS A 171 3.97 -14.33 -3.56
N LEU A 172 4.63 -15.45 -3.83
CA LEU A 172 4.91 -16.46 -2.82
C LEU A 172 6.21 -16.07 -2.11
N LEU A 173 6.15 -16.01 -0.79
CA LEU A 173 7.30 -15.70 0.03
C LEU A 173 8.00 -17.01 0.41
N GLU A 174 9.25 -17.17 -0.04
CA GLU A 174 10.06 -18.34 0.33
C GLU A 174 10.34 -18.34 1.84
N GLY A 175 10.36 -19.55 2.46
CA GLY A 175 10.69 -19.75 3.87
C GLY A 175 9.50 -19.80 4.83
N GLY A 176 8.26 -19.68 4.36
CA GLY A 176 7.08 -20.02 5.17
C GLY A 176 6.82 -21.52 5.06
N THR A 177 7.03 -22.27 6.15
CA THR A 177 6.52 -23.64 6.23
C THR A 177 5.00 -23.60 6.20
N PRO A 178 4.32 -24.45 5.40
CA PRO A 178 2.86 -24.50 5.33
C PRO A 178 2.21 -24.84 6.68
#